data_e853677505554feb09315d8481a5233e
#
_entry.id   e853677505554feb09315d8481a5233e
#
_cell.length_a   1.000
_cell.length_b   1.000
_cell.length_c   1.000
_cell.angle_alpha   90.00
_cell.angle_beta   90.00
_cell.angle_gamma   90.00
#
_symmetry.space_group_name_H-M   'P 1'
#
loop_
_entity.id
_entity.type
_entity.pdbx_description
1 polymer ?
#
loop_
_entity_poly.entity_id
_entity_poly.type
_entity_poly.pdbx_seq_one_letter_code
_entity_poly.pdbx_strand_id
1 'polypeptide(L)'
;SFSGTLLKQLEDPGLRETFGDVVDIADFMHRFRCANIEFVGSGLYHPVYPLTPPADWDAQTDWWKGLGRHLLGRNTFNGFWPPEMGFCMEMIPMLARHGFKYVLVDSIYLKPKREMRWEETRYRPYLARFGGAQIIVVPRDRDLSNAQLSGLDPGWFQNEVLERTKHCNFPALVTTWTDGENGGWFRTAQ
;
A
#
# COMPACT_ATOMS: atom_id res chain seq x y z
N SER A 1 -0.59 0.79 -4.76
CA SER A 1 -2.04 1.01 -4.67
C SER A 1 -2.44 2.23 -5.49
N PHE A 2 -3.67 2.24 -5.97
CA PHE A 2 -4.34 3.41 -6.53
C PHE A 2 -5.58 3.68 -5.71
N SER A 3 -5.88 4.94 -5.41
CA SER A 3 -7.20 5.29 -4.90
C SER A 3 -8.26 5.03 -5.97
N GLY A 4 -9.48 4.70 -5.57
CA GLY A 4 -10.55 4.48 -6.54
C GLY A 4 -10.93 5.75 -7.29
N THR A 5 -10.78 6.93 -6.65
CA THR A 5 -10.97 8.23 -7.31
C THR A 5 -9.99 8.44 -8.45
N LEU A 6 -8.70 8.14 -8.24
CA LEU A 6 -7.68 8.22 -9.30
C LEU A 6 -8.00 7.25 -10.44
N LEU A 7 -8.38 6.01 -10.13
CA LEU A 7 -8.76 5.04 -11.16
C LEU A 7 -9.95 5.52 -12.00
N LYS A 8 -10.96 6.13 -11.38
CA LYS A 8 -12.10 6.72 -12.10
C LYS A 8 -11.69 7.91 -12.98
N GLN A 9 -10.79 8.75 -12.50
CA GLN A 9 -10.26 9.86 -13.28
C GLN A 9 -9.49 9.38 -14.53
N LEU A 10 -8.66 8.32 -14.37
CA LEU A 10 -7.94 7.74 -15.51
C LEU A 10 -8.86 7.08 -16.56
N GLU A 11 -10.10 6.78 -16.21
CA GLU A 11 -11.13 6.29 -17.14
C GLU A 11 -11.90 7.42 -17.82
N ASP A 12 -11.90 8.61 -17.25
CA ASP A 12 -12.70 9.75 -17.73
C ASP A 12 -12.28 10.20 -19.13
N PRO A 13 -13.21 10.22 -20.11
CA PRO A 13 -12.89 10.64 -21.48
C PRO A 13 -12.41 12.09 -21.57
N GLY A 14 -12.97 13.00 -20.75
CA GLY A 14 -12.56 14.40 -20.75
C GLY A 14 -11.13 14.58 -20.27
N LEU A 15 -10.70 13.79 -19.27
CA LEU A 15 -9.30 13.78 -18.83
C LEU A 15 -8.37 13.29 -19.95
N ARG A 16 -8.76 12.22 -20.64
CA ARG A 16 -7.99 11.66 -21.76
C ARG A 16 -7.87 12.64 -22.92
N GLU A 17 -8.94 13.37 -23.24
CA GLU A 17 -8.92 14.42 -24.25
C GLU A 17 -8.03 15.59 -23.83
N THR A 18 -8.17 16.05 -22.59
CA THR A 18 -7.41 17.21 -22.08
C THR A 18 -5.91 16.99 -22.05
N PHE A 19 -5.47 15.78 -21.69
CA PHE A 19 -4.05 15.46 -21.48
C PHE A 19 -3.46 14.57 -22.57
N GLY A 20 -4.21 14.25 -23.61
CA GLY A 20 -3.81 13.32 -24.67
C GLY A 20 -2.52 13.71 -25.41
N ASP A 21 -2.25 15.02 -25.52
CA ASP A 21 -1.03 15.54 -26.14
C ASP A 21 0.22 15.38 -25.24
N VAL A 22 0.01 15.12 -23.95
CA VAL A 22 1.10 14.98 -22.97
C VAL A 22 1.33 13.53 -22.58
N VAL A 23 0.26 12.77 -22.42
CA VAL A 23 0.31 11.36 -21.98
C VAL A 23 -0.81 10.55 -22.62
N ASP A 24 -0.44 9.42 -23.22
CA ASP A 24 -1.41 8.41 -23.63
C ASP A 24 -1.83 7.57 -22.41
N ILE A 25 -2.97 7.98 -21.80
CA ILE A 25 -3.52 7.29 -20.62
C ILE A 25 -3.93 5.85 -20.95
N ALA A 26 -4.36 5.57 -22.19
CA ALA A 26 -4.74 4.22 -22.60
C ALA A 26 -3.52 3.29 -22.66
N ASP A 27 -2.41 3.74 -23.24
CA ASP A 27 -1.14 3.01 -23.27
C ASP A 27 -0.56 2.85 -21.85
N PHE A 28 -0.61 3.92 -21.05
CA PHE A 28 -0.21 3.86 -19.63
C PHE A 28 -0.96 2.75 -18.88
N MET A 29 -2.29 2.72 -18.98
CA MET A 29 -3.12 1.69 -18.33
C MET A 29 -2.88 0.30 -18.90
N HIS A 30 -2.61 0.19 -20.22
CA HIS A 30 -2.24 -1.07 -20.85
C HIS A 30 -0.93 -1.60 -20.27
N ARG A 31 0.12 -0.78 -20.17
CA ARG A 31 1.41 -1.14 -19.58
C ARG A 31 1.27 -1.61 -18.14
N PHE A 32 0.43 -0.92 -17.34
CA PHE A 32 0.15 -1.36 -15.97
C PHE A 32 -0.48 -2.75 -15.90
N ARG A 33 -1.44 -3.05 -16.78
CA ARG A 33 -2.06 -4.38 -16.84
C ARG A 33 -1.06 -5.47 -17.23
N CYS A 34 -0.11 -5.17 -18.10
CA CYS A 34 0.90 -6.11 -18.57
C CYS A 34 2.12 -6.21 -17.63
N ALA A 35 2.30 -5.25 -16.72
CA ALA A 35 3.45 -5.25 -15.83
C ALA A 35 3.40 -6.38 -14.81
N ASN A 36 4.57 -6.93 -14.48
CA ASN A 36 4.73 -7.92 -13.42
C ASN A 36 4.79 -7.23 -12.04
N ILE A 37 3.68 -6.61 -11.66
CA ILE A 37 3.51 -5.92 -10.37
C ILE A 37 2.28 -6.45 -9.65
N GLU A 38 2.31 -6.42 -8.33
CA GLU A 38 1.15 -6.70 -7.51
C GLU A 38 0.39 -5.40 -7.22
N PHE A 39 -0.91 -5.40 -7.48
CA PHE A 39 -1.80 -4.33 -7.07
C PHE A 39 -2.35 -4.60 -5.68
N VAL A 40 -2.19 -3.65 -4.80
CA VAL A 40 -2.67 -3.70 -3.42
C VAL A 40 -4.01 -2.98 -3.34
N GLY A 41 -5.00 -3.63 -2.73
CA GLY A 41 -6.34 -3.09 -2.53
C GLY A 41 -6.37 -1.87 -1.62
N SER A 42 -7.45 -1.10 -1.70
CA SER A 42 -7.69 0.09 -0.88
C SER A 42 -9.19 0.37 -0.76
N GLY A 43 -9.59 1.56 -0.34
CA GLY A 43 -10.97 2.06 -0.39
C GLY A 43 -11.24 2.91 -1.63
N LEU A 44 -12.49 2.91 -2.11
CA LEU A 44 -12.87 3.65 -3.32
C LEU A 44 -12.59 5.15 -3.20
N TYR A 45 -13.09 5.78 -2.14
CA TYR A 45 -12.98 7.22 -1.89
C TYR A 45 -11.89 7.58 -0.88
N HIS A 46 -10.85 6.75 -0.78
CA HIS A 46 -9.71 6.96 0.12
C HIS A 46 -10.12 7.16 1.60
N PRO A 47 -11.07 6.34 2.15
CA PRO A 47 -11.53 6.54 3.52
C PRO A 47 -10.43 6.18 4.52
N VAL A 48 -10.24 6.99 5.53
CA VAL A 48 -9.48 6.59 6.73
C VAL A 48 -10.39 5.67 7.55
N TYR A 49 -10.32 4.37 7.30
CA TYR A 49 -11.27 3.37 7.80
C TYR A 49 -11.61 3.49 9.29
N PRO A 50 -10.63 3.63 10.21
CA PRO A 50 -10.95 3.77 11.63
C PRO A 50 -11.76 5.02 12.00
N LEU A 51 -11.83 6.01 11.10
CA LEU A 51 -12.59 7.27 11.30
C LEU A 51 -13.94 7.26 10.57
N THR A 52 -14.28 6.18 9.87
CA THR A 52 -15.55 6.02 9.16
C THR A 52 -16.41 4.96 9.84
N PRO A 53 -17.75 5.02 9.67
CA PRO A 53 -18.64 3.99 10.22
C PRO A 53 -18.27 2.59 9.70
N PRO A 54 -18.13 1.58 10.57
CA PRO A 54 -17.82 0.21 10.14
C PRO A 54 -18.80 -0.38 9.11
N ALA A 55 -20.04 0.10 9.10
CA ALA A 55 -21.06 -0.30 8.13
C ALA A 55 -20.68 0.05 6.67
N ASP A 56 -19.84 1.05 6.46
CA ASP A 56 -19.44 1.50 5.12
C ASP A 56 -18.19 0.78 4.60
N TRP A 57 -17.45 0.06 5.46
CA TRP A 57 -16.15 -0.52 5.11
C TRP A 57 -16.25 -1.54 3.97
N ASP A 58 -17.24 -2.45 4.05
CA ASP A 58 -17.44 -3.46 3.01
C ASP A 58 -17.79 -2.80 1.66
N ALA A 59 -18.66 -1.81 1.63
CA ALA A 59 -19.04 -1.11 0.40
C ALA A 59 -17.85 -0.38 -0.25
N GLN A 60 -17.05 0.35 0.53
CA GLN A 60 -15.84 1.04 0.04
C GLN A 60 -14.84 0.05 -0.58
N THR A 61 -14.68 -1.09 0.05
CA THR A 61 -13.75 -2.14 -0.38
C THR A 61 -14.26 -2.87 -1.63
N ASP A 62 -15.56 -3.23 -1.68
CA ASP A 62 -16.17 -3.90 -2.83
C ASP A 62 -16.16 -3.02 -4.07
N TRP A 63 -16.50 -1.75 -3.94
CA TRP A 63 -16.48 -0.80 -5.04
C TRP A 63 -15.06 -0.61 -5.59
N TRP A 64 -14.06 -0.50 -4.71
CA TRP A 64 -12.66 -0.45 -5.13
C TRP A 64 -12.26 -1.73 -5.88
N LYS A 65 -12.58 -2.91 -5.35
CA LYS A 65 -12.27 -4.19 -6.01
C LYS A 65 -12.98 -4.34 -7.36
N GLY A 66 -14.22 -3.88 -7.47
CA GLY A 66 -14.96 -3.85 -8.73
C GLY A 66 -14.23 -3.03 -9.79
N LEU A 67 -13.86 -1.80 -9.44
CA LEU A 67 -13.13 -0.89 -10.31
C LEU A 67 -11.73 -1.43 -10.64
N GLY A 68 -11.02 -1.95 -9.66
CA GLY A 68 -9.70 -2.56 -9.84
C GLY A 68 -9.72 -3.77 -10.79
N ARG A 69 -10.74 -4.64 -10.68
CA ARG A 69 -10.93 -5.74 -11.65
C ARG A 69 -11.13 -5.21 -13.07
N HIS A 70 -11.98 -4.21 -13.23
CA HIS A 70 -12.28 -3.62 -14.53
C HIS A 70 -11.07 -2.92 -15.14
N LEU A 71 -10.41 -2.04 -14.40
CA LEU A 71 -9.36 -1.18 -14.95
C LEU A 71 -7.96 -1.81 -14.93
N LEU A 72 -7.64 -2.59 -13.91
CA LEU A 72 -6.32 -3.19 -13.75
C LEU A 72 -6.23 -4.63 -14.30
N GLY A 73 -7.38 -5.21 -14.69
CA GLY A 73 -7.44 -6.57 -15.24
C GLY A 73 -7.01 -7.66 -14.24
N ARG A 74 -7.22 -7.43 -12.95
CA ARG A 74 -6.87 -8.39 -11.88
C ARG A 74 -8.11 -8.88 -11.15
N ASN A 75 -8.22 -10.19 -10.99
CA ASN A 75 -9.35 -10.81 -10.29
C ASN A 75 -9.12 -10.93 -8.78
N THR A 76 -7.86 -10.91 -8.34
CA THR A 76 -7.46 -11.08 -6.95
C THR A 76 -6.52 -9.96 -6.51
N PHE A 77 -6.71 -9.53 -5.27
CA PHE A 77 -5.84 -8.57 -4.60
C PHE A 77 -5.46 -9.19 -3.25
N ASN A 78 -4.18 -9.53 -3.06
CA ASN A 78 -3.75 -10.21 -1.83
C ASN A 78 -3.44 -9.20 -0.71
N GLY A 79 -2.87 -8.08 -1.03
CA GLY A 79 -2.52 -7.04 -0.07
C GLY A 79 -3.60 -5.97 0.07
N PHE A 80 -3.62 -5.31 1.22
CA PHE A 80 -4.45 -4.13 1.46
C PHE A 80 -3.58 -2.97 1.96
N TRP A 81 -3.73 -1.84 1.31
CA TRP A 81 -3.18 -0.56 1.74
C TRP A 81 -4.28 0.26 2.40
N PRO A 82 -4.29 0.39 3.73
CA PRO A 82 -5.24 1.30 4.38
C PRO A 82 -4.89 2.74 4.00
N PRO A 83 -5.85 3.53 3.49
CA PRO A 83 -5.63 4.95 3.26
C PRO A 83 -5.07 5.64 4.51
N GLU A 84 -4.07 6.53 4.31
CA GLU A 84 -3.34 7.21 5.39
C GLU A 84 -2.69 6.27 6.42
N MET A 85 -2.47 5.00 6.06
CA MET A 85 -2.03 3.94 6.98
C MET A 85 -3.00 3.73 8.17
N GLY A 86 -4.24 4.20 8.04
CA GLY A 86 -5.29 4.08 9.06
C GLY A 86 -5.76 2.64 9.22
N PHE A 87 -5.25 1.95 10.22
CA PHE A 87 -5.60 0.57 10.53
C PHE A 87 -6.04 0.42 12.00
N CYS A 88 -7.07 -0.39 12.22
CA CYS A 88 -7.47 -0.88 13.53
C CYS A 88 -7.76 -2.38 13.47
N MET A 89 -7.73 -3.05 14.62
CA MET A 89 -7.90 -4.50 14.69
C MET A 89 -9.28 -4.95 14.21
N GLU A 90 -10.28 -4.12 14.36
CA GLU A 90 -11.68 -4.34 13.95
C GLU A 90 -11.83 -4.50 12.43
N MET A 91 -10.88 -4.01 11.65
CA MET A 91 -10.86 -4.20 10.19
C MET A 91 -10.52 -5.62 9.77
N ILE A 92 -9.87 -6.42 10.63
CA ILE A 92 -9.38 -7.76 10.27
C ILE A 92 -10.49 -8.68 9.75
N PRO A 93 -11.68 -8.79 10.38
CA PRO A 93 -12.75 -9.62 9.85
C PRO A 93 -13.23 -9.19 8.45
N MET A 94 -13.32 -7.89 8.20
CA MET A 94 -13.69 -7.34 6.90
C MET A 94 -12.63 -7.68 5.86
N LEU A 95 -11.36 -7.40 6.13
CA LEU A 95 -10.25 -7.69 5.20
C LEU A 95 -10.18 -9.19 4.85
N ALA A 96 -10.35 -10.06 5.84
CA ALA A 96 -10.38 -11.52 5.63
C ALA A 96 -11.56 -11.96 4.76
N ARG A 97 -12.78 -11.42 4.99
CA ARG A 97 -13.96 -11.70 4.14
C ARG A 97 -13.74 -11.29 2.69
N HIS A 98 -13.08 -10.16 2.47
CA HIS A 98 -12.71 -9.68 1.13
C HIS A 98 -11.55 -10.45 0.48
N GLY A 99 -10.96 -11.41 1.19
CA GLY A 99 -9.92 -12.31 0.68
C GLY A 99 -8.51 -11.74 0.70
N PHE A 100 -8.29 -10.61 1.39
CA PHE A 100 -6.95 -10.09 1.60
C PHE A 100 -6.14 -11.01 2.49
N LYS A 101 -4.86 -11.19 2.15
CA LYS A 101 -3.91 -12.05 2.86
C LYS A 101 -3.04 -11.26 3.81
N TYR A 102 -2.74 -10.02 3.44
CA TYR A 102 -1.91 -9.14 4.25
C TYR A 102 -2.38 -7.68 4.20
N VAL A 103 -2.00 -6.94 5.22
CA VAL A 103 -2.21 -5.49 5.34
C VAL A 103 -0.88 -4.81 5.68
N LEU A 104 -0.65 -3.66 5.05
CA LEU A 104 0.51 -2.81 5.34
C LEU A 104 0.19 -1.89 6.52
N VAL A 105 1.09 -1.83 7.49
CA VAL A 105 0.93 -1.02 8.70
C VAL A 105 2.25 -0.34 9.01
N ASP A 106 2.20 0.92 9.40
CA ASP A 106 3.41 1.62 9.82
C ASP A 106 3.99 0.99 11.09
N SER A 107 5.27 0.67 11.06
CA SER A 107 5.95 -0.06 12.14
C SER A 107 5.93 0.64 13.49
N ILE A 108 5.79 1.97 13.51
CA ILE A 108 5.72 2.74 14.77
C ILE A 108 4.45 2.47 15.59
N TYR A 109 3.39 2.00 14.94
CA TYR A 109 2.13 1.66 15.60
C TYR A 109 2.05 0.21 16.08
N LEU A 110 3.05 -0.60 15.74
CA LEU A 110 3.11 -1.97 16.23
C LEU A 110 3.54 -1.98 17.70
N LYS A 111 2.64 -2.47 18.55
CA LYS A 111 2.89 -2.64 19.98
C LYS A 111 3.08 -4.12 20.29
N PRO A 112 4.32 -4.58 20.47
CA PRO A 112 4.57 -5.99 20.79
C PRO A 112 3.98 -6.34 22.16
N LYS A 113 3.43 -7.55 22.29
CA LYS A 113 2.91 -8.07 23.56
C LYS A 113 4.00 -8.65 24.48
N ARG A 114 5.22 -8.72 24.00
CA ARG A 114 6.41 -9.18 24.72
C ARG A 114 7.56 -8.26 24.34
N GLU A 115 8.63 -8.30 25.12
CA GLU A 115 9.87 -7.63 24.74
C GLU A 115 10.37 -8.18 23.41
N MET A 116 10.66 -7.29 22.49
CA MET A 116 11.13 -7.59 21.14
C MET A 116 12.22 -6.60 20.76
N ARG A 117 13.19 -7.09 19.99
CA ARG A 117 14.23 -6.25 19.44
C ARG A 117 13.63 -5.28 18.41
N TRP A 118 14.30 -4.14 18.22
CA TRP A 118 13.87 -3.11 17.27
C TRP A 118 13.70 -3.67 15.84
N GLU A 119 14.64 -4.51 15.40
CA GLU A 119 14.60 -5.12 14.06
C GLU A 119 13.41 -6.09 13.91
N GLU A 120 13.06 -6.80 14.97
CA GLU A 120 11.91 -7.71 14.93
C GLU A 120 10.61 -6.93 14.67
N THR A 121 10.41 -5.78 15.30
CA THR A 121 9.19 -5.00 15.13
C THR A 121 9.03 -4.38 13.74
N ARG A 122 10.12 -4.26 12.97
CA ARG A 122 10.14 -3.58 11.66
C ARG A 122 10.28 -4.52 10.47
N TYR A 123 11.04 -5.61 10.63
CA TYR A 123 11.51 -6.41 9.50
C TYR A 123 10.99 -7.85 9.51
N ARG A 124 9.92 -8.10 10.26
CA ARG A 124 9.19 -9.37 10.25
C ARG A 124 7.70 -9.13 10.02
N PRO A 125 7.04 -9.95 9.18
CA PRO A 125 5.58 -9.99 9.14
C PRO A 125 5.03 -10.68 10.40
N TYR A 126 3.81 -10.28 10.79
CA TYR A 126 3.11 -10.81 11.96
C TYR A 126 1.72 -11.29 11.62
N LEU A 127 1.26 -12.34 12.30
CA LEU A 127 -0.12 -12.77 12.22
C LEU A 127 -0.96 -12.06 13.27
N ALA A 128 -1.83 -11.16 12.85
CA ALA A 128 -2.80 -10.50 13.71
C ALA A 128 -4.12 -11.27 13.72
N ARG A 129 -4.77 -11.34 14.88
CA ARG A 129 -6.07 -12.02 15.06
C ARG A 129 -7.05 -11.13 15.79
N PHE A 130 -8.28 -11.06 15.27
CA PHE A 130 -9.38 -10.31 15.87
C PHE A 130 -10.72 -10.86 15.35
N GLY A 131 -11.72 -10.93 16.21
CA GLY A 131 -13.10 -11.30 15.84
C GLY A 131 -13.21 -12.65 15.11
N GLY A 132 -12.41 -13.65 15.46
CA GLY A 132 -12.40 -14.96 14.81
C GLY A 132 -11.67 -15.01 13.46
N ALA A 133 -11.18 -13.88 12.96
CA ALA A 133 -10.42 -13.77 11.71
C ALA A 133 -8.94 -13.49 11.95
N GLN A 134 -8.13 -13.63 10.90
CA GLN A 134 -6.69 -13.37 10.94
C GLN A 134 -6.20 -12.78 9.63
N ILE A 135 -5.12 -11.99 9.72
CA ILE A 135 -4.43 -11.40 8.58
C ILE A 135 -2.94 -11.28 8.88
N ILE A 136 -2.12 -11.32 7.84
CA ILE A 136 -0.69 -11.02 7.97
C ILE A 136 -0.52 -9.50 8.01
N VAL A 137 0.16 -8.99 9.02
CA VAL A 137 0.57 -7.59 9.11
C VAL A 137 2.00 -7.46 8.62
N VAL A 138 2.21 -6.61 7.64
CA VAL A 138 3.53 -6.31 7.06
C VAL A 138 3.93 -4.91 7.52
N PRO A 139 4.98 -4.80 8.37
CA PRO A 139 5.46 -3.51 8.85
C PRO A 139 6.10 -2.70 7.73
N ARG A 140 5.78 -1.41 7.63
CA ARG A 140 6.48 -0.43 6.81
C ARG A 140 7.59 0.23 7.62
N ASP A 141 8.80 0.28 7.10
CA ASP A 141 9.85 1.13 7.67
C ASP A 141 9.58 2.59 7.30
N ARG A 142 9.20 3.39 8.30
CA ARG A 142 8.85 4.81 8.09
C ARG A 142 10.04 5.62 7.62
N ASP A 143 11.20 5.44 8.23
CA ASP A 143 12.36 6.27 7.96
C ASP A 143 12.90 6.03 6.56
N LEU A 144 13.04 4.77 6.16
CA LEU A 144 13.43 4.40 4.79
C LEU A 144 12.38 4.84 3.76
N SER A 145 11.09 4.76 4.11
CA SER A 145 10.02 5.26 3.24
C SER A 145 10.10 6.76 3.06
N ASN A 146 10.27 7.52 4.15
CA ASN A 146 10.40 8.96 4.10
C ASN A 146 11.68 9.40 3.36
N ALA A 147 12.75 8.64 3.52
CA ALA A 147 13.98 8.90 2.79
C ALA A 147 13.77 8.79 1.27
N GLN A 148 12.92 7.90 0.77
CA GLN A 148 12.56 7.81 -0.65
C GLN A 148 11.89 9.09 -1.18
N LEU A 149 11.15 9.83 -0.33
CA LEU A 149 10.57 11.13 -0.72
C LEU A 149 11.65 12.12 -1.15
N SER A 150 12.86 11.95 -0.65
CA SER A 150 13.99 12.87 -0.85
C SER A 150 14.82 12.56 -2.10
N GLY A 151 14.44 11.56 -2.93
CA GLY A 151 15.21 11.18 -4.12
C GLY A 151 16.56 10.60 -3.72
N LEU A 152 16.54 9.43 -3.15
CA LEU A 152 17.72 8.77 -2.59
C LEU A 152 18.71 8.33 -3.65
N ASP A 153 20.00 8.49 -3.30
CA ASP A 153 21.05 7.72 -3.94
C ASP A 153 20.84 6.21 -3.67
N PRO A 154 20.80 5.37 -4.71
CA PRO A 154 20.58 3.93 -4.55
C PRO A 154 21.65 3.24 -3.68
N GLY A 155 22.90 3.69 -3.74
CA GLY A 155 24.00 3.14 -2.94
C GLY A 155 23.82 3.45 -1.46
N TRP A 156 23.42 4.68 -1.14
CA TRP A 156 23.06 5.05 0.22
C TRP A 156 21.90 4.19 0.75
N PHE A 157 20.83 4.03 -0.04
CA PHE A 157 19.68 3.22 0.36
C PHE A 157 20.06 1.77 0.64
N GLN A 158 20.88 1.18 -0.24
CA GLN A 158 21.39 -0.18 -0.05
C GLN A 158 22.20 -0.31 1.24
N ASN A 159 23.09 0.63 1.52
CA ASN A 159 23.88 0.64 2.75
C ASN A 159 23.01 0.77 4.00
N GLU A 160 22.00 1.65 3.97
CA GLU A 160 21.03 1.78 5.08
C GLU A 160 20.27 0.48 5.35
N VAL A 161 19.80 -0.19 4.29
CA VAL A 161 19.12 -1.49 4.44
C VAL A 161 20.06 -2.51 5.07
N LEU A 162 21.31 -2.61 4.63
CA LEU A 162 22.31 -3.52 5.18
C LEU A 162 22.60 -3.21 6.65
N GLU A 163 22.83 -1.94 7.00
CA GLU A 163 23.08 -1.52 8.38
C GLU A 163 21.93 -1.82 9.33
N ARG A 164 20.70 -1.55 8.90
CA ARG A 164 19.48 -1.79 9.69
C ARG A 164 19.18 -3.27 9.90
N THR A 165 19.62 -4.13 8.98
CA THR A 165 19.33 -5.57 9.01
C THR A 165 20.50 -6.44 9.46
N LYS A 166 21.69 -5.88 9.66
CA LYS A 166 22.92 -6.64 9.99
C LYS A 166 22.82 -7.49 11.25
N HIS A 167 21.97 -7.12 12.19
CA HIS A 167 21.75 -7.86 13.43
C HIS A 167 20.52 -8.76 13.42
N CYS A 168 19.83 -8.86 12.27
CA CYS A 168 18.71 -9.80 12.14
C CYS A 168 19.22 -11.24 12.16
N ASN A 169 18.70 -12.04 13.07
CA ASN A 169 18.94 -13.49 13.12
C ASN A 169 17.81 -14.28 12.40
N PHE A 170 17.10 -13.61 11.50
CA PHE A 170 15.99 -14.13 10.72
C PHE A 170 16.01 -13.48 9.31
N PRO A 171 15.35 -14.08 8.32
CA PRO A 171 15.17 -13.44 7.01
C PRO A 171 14.41 -12.12 7.17
N ALA A 172 15.10 -10.99 6.95
CA ALA A 172 14.53 -9.67 7.09
C ALA A 172 13.69 -9.30 5.85
N LEU A 173 12.46 -8.84 6.08
CA LEU A 173 11.60 -8.23 5.07
C LEU A 173 11.58 -6.71 5.28
N VAL A 174 12.34 -5.98 4.50
CA VAL A 174 12.33 -4.52 4.52
C VAL A 174 11.25 -4.02 3.56
N THR A 175 10.25 -3.35 4.10
CA THR A 175 9.14 -2.80 3.33
C THR A 175 9.17 -1.29 3.38
N THR A 176 9.32 -0.65 2.23
CA THR A 176 9.19 0.79 2.08
C THR A 176 7.95 1.10 1.24
N TRP A 177 7.28 2.20 1.55
CA TRP A 177 6.09 2.61 0.84
C TRP A 177 5.92 4.12 0.91
N THR A 178 5.77 4.75 -0.24
CA THR A 178 5.55 6.19 -0.37
C THR A 178 4.41 6.46 -1.36
N ASP A 179 3.91 7.69 -1.35
CA ASP A 179 2.98 8.13 -2.37
C ASP A 179 3.67 8.19 -3.72
N GLY A 180 2.94 7.83 -4.78
CA GLY A 180 3.51 7.71 -6.13
C GLY A 180 3.99 9.04 -6.71
N GLU A 181 3.33 10.16 -6.36
CA GLU A 181 3.71 11.49 -6.77
C GLU A 181 5.05 11.96 -6.18
N ASN A 182 5.46 11.41 -5.05
CA ASN A 182 6.73 11.79 -4.42
C ASN A 182 7.96 11.44 -5.27
N GLY A 183 7.83 10.52 -6.21
CA GLY A 183 8.92 10.13 -7.12
C GLY A 183 9.34 11.16 -8.16
N GLY A 184 8.59 12.27 -8.32
CA GLY A 184 8.92 13.26 -9.36
C GLY A 184 8.19 14.59 -9.24
N TRP A 185 7.05 14.63 -8.58
CA TRP A 185 6.18 15.80 -8.56
C TRP A 185 6.82 17.05 -7.94
N PHE A 186 7.58 16.89 -6.88
CA PHE A 186 8.21 18.01 -6.16
C PHE A 186 9.66 18.27 -6.55
N ARG A 187 10.18 17.61 -7.60
CA ARG A 187 11.58 17.74 -7.99
C ARG A 187 11.66 18.10 -9.45
N THR A 188 12.04 19.33 -9.70
CA THR A 188 12.64 19.69 -10.99
C THR A 188 13.94 18.89 -11.13
N ALA A 189 14.10 18.23 -12.28
CA ALA A 189 15.38 17.61 -12.63
C ALA A 189 16.48 18.67 -12.49
N GLN A 190 17.42 18.44 -11.59
CA GLN A 190 18.67 19.18 -11.55
C GLN A 190 19.65 18.52 -12.50
#